data_775a60133653bdb44fed1e79241070b1
#
_entry.id   775a60133653bdb44fed1e79241070b1
#
_cell.length_a   1.000
_cell.length_b   1.000
_cell.length_c   1.000
_cell.angle_alpha   90.00
_cell.angle_beta   90.00
_cell.angle_gamma   90.00
#
_symmetry.space_group_name_H-M   'P 1'
#
loop_
_entity.id
_entity.type
_entity.pdbx_description
1 polymer ?
#
loop_
_entity_poly.entity_id
_entity_poly.type
_entity_poly.pdbx_seq_one_letter_code
_entity_poly.pdbx_strand_id
1 'polypeptide(L)'
;MALWTITNEEIALSKKCISIAKEYGASAVRITLNKSLMDLFRSLNGELDKVTHAGDRSMTFSLFAEGRFGVFSINKLDENSIREFIIKAIDTVKMLAPDEFRVLPDISRTVKNAVTGLEAGLFDEEYTSISPETRLDIIKKASFFALAKNGNYDDCKIISEETEYSDSIYDSFIVDSNGLECRHTETSFEIGCETTIADNKGNKFSGYWWDSVPFIKELSIQGCCQKAFERARAQINPKKHIGGKFNMVVENEVAARLVTPLLSALNAFSIQQNNSFLLDSLNRQVFGNGLTILDRPLDKGSCGARLFDSEGVATKNVPIIENGIVKEYFINTYMAGKMKMEPTIEDSTRACISPYCSSREITSENFGTKELIELCKTGILVTGFNGGNSNSATGDFSYGIEGFAFKNGKIINPVKGMVITGNFITLWNKLLGAGNDARKCMSKQIPSLAFADVDFSA
;
A
#
# COMPACT_ATOMS: atom_id res chain seq x y z
N MET A 1 -23.54 -17.13 -9.20
CA MET A 1 -22.22 -17.81 -9.33
C MET A 1 -21.78 -18.25 -7.95
N ALA A 2 -21.18 -19.43 -7.78
CA ALA A 2 -20.64 -19.80 -6.46
C ALA A 2 -19.49 -18.82 -6.14
N LEU A 3 -19.45 -18.32 -4.90
CA LEU A 3 -18.41 -17.40 -4.44
C LEU A 3 -17.04 -18.07 -4.53
N TRP A 4 -16.05 -17.41 -5.13
CA TRP A 4 -14.69 -17.93 -5.27
C TRP A 4 -13.90 -17.73 -3.97
N THR A 5 -14.38 -18.38 -2.90
CA THR A 5 -13.74 -18.38 -1.58
C THR A 5 -13.24 -19.77 -1.21
N ILE A 6 -12.45 -19.86 -0.17
CA ILE A 6 -11.94 -21.12 0.37
C ILE A 6 -13.10 -21.93 0.95
N THR A 7 -13.24 -23.18 0.49
CA THR A 7 -14.31 -24.10 0.92
C THR A 7 -13.92 -24.90 2.17
N ASN A 8 -14.91 -25.50 2.84
CA ASN A 8 -14.66 -26.35 3.99
C ASN A 8 -13.82 -27.60 3.63
N GLU A 9 -13.97 -28.12 2.39
CA GLU A 9 -13.17 -29.22 1.88
C GLU A 9 -11.71 -28.82 1.70
N GLU A 10 -11.44 -27.61 1.20
CA GLU A 10 -10.08 -27.07 1.05
C GLU A 10 -9.43 -26.79 2.42
N ILE A 11 -10.21 -26.33 3.42
CA ILE A 11 -9.75 -26.21 4.82
C ILE A 11 -9.40 -27.58 5.39
N ALA A 12 -10.27 -28.58 5.21
CA ALA A 12 -10.03 -29.93 5.69
C ALA A 12 -8.79 -30.56 5.01
N LEU A 13 -8.62 -30.33 3.71
CA LEU A 13 -7.45 -30.76 2.95
C LEU A 13 -6.17 -30.10 3.50
N SER A 14 -6.18 -28.79 3.78
CA SER A 14 -5.04 -28.09 4.37
C SER A 14 -4.64 -28.72 5.72
N LYS A 15 -5.61 -29.00 6.58
CA LYS A 15 -5.35 -29.68 7.88
C LYS A 15 -4.80 -31.09 7.68
N LYS A 16 -5.30 -31.85 6.72
CA LYS A 16 -4.79 -33.19 6.37
C LYS A 16 -3.35 -33.13 5.88
N CYS A 17 -2.98 -32.12 5.13
CA CYS A 17 -1.61 -31.93 4.64
C CYS A 17 -0.58 -31.78 5.77
N ILE A 18 -0.95 -31.19 6.92
CA ILE A 18 -0.08 -31.15 8.11
C ILE A 18 0.23 -32.57 8.59
N SER A 19 -0.79 -33.43 8.69
CA SER A 19 -0.61 -34.81 9.12
C SER A 19 0.28 -35.59 8.14
N ILE A 20 0.06 -35.42 6.83
CA ILE A 20 0.88 -36.03 5.79
C ILE A 20 2.33 -35.54 5.92
N ALA A 21 2.59 -34.27 6.04
CA ALA A 21 3.96 -33.76 6.15
C ALA A 21 4.68 -34.26 7.40
N LYS A 22 3.98 -34.38 8.54
CA LYS A 22 4.55 -34.99 9.76
C LYS A 22 4.85 -36.46 9.59
N GLU A 23 3.99 -37.24 8.93
CA GLU A 23 4.20 -38.64 8.61
C GLU A 23 5.51 -38.86 7.82
N TYR A 24 5.84 -37.94 6.92
CA TYR A 24 7.06 -38.01 6.10
C TYR A 24 8.27 -37.28 6.70
N GLY A 25 8.20 -36.88 7.96
CA GLY A 25 9.34 -36.41 8.74
C GLY A 25 9.51 -34.91 8.88
N ALA A 26 8.46 -34.12 8.59
CA ALA A 26 8.47 -32.72 8.96
C ALA A 26 8.34 -32.54 10.48
N SER A 27 9.24 -31.80 11.10
CA SER A 27 9.18 -31.45 12.53
C SER A 27 8.12 -30.40 12.83
N ALA A 28 7.94 -29.46 11.90
CA ALA A 28 6.87 -28.46 11.93
C ALA A 28 6.40 -28.12 10.50
N VAL A 29 5.17 -27.65 10.38
CA VAL A 29 4.53 -27.33 9.10
C VAL A 29 3.62 -26.13 9.28
N ARG A 30 3.67 -25.18 8.33
CA ARG A 30 2.62 -24.19 8.11
C ARG A 30 2.11 -24.30 6.69
N ILE A 31 0.81 -24.16 6.53
CA ILE A 31 0.14 -24.13 5.24
C ILE A 31 -0.62 -22.83 5.12
N THR A 32 -0.39 -22.13 4.03
CA THR A 32 -1.16 -20.94 3.62
C THR A 32 -1.89 -21.28 2.35
N LEU A 33 -3.21 -21.25 2.38
CA LEU A 33 -4.08 -21.41 1.23
C LEU A 33 -4.62 -20.03 0.85
N ASN A 34 -4.39 -19.64 -0.40
CA ASN A 34 -4.88 -18.37 -0.95
C ASN A 34 -5.79 -18.62 -2.15
N LYS A 35 -6.85 -17.84 -2.24
CA LYS A 35 -7.72 -17.74 -3.42
C LYS A 35 -7.97 -16.28 -3.74
N SER A 36 -7.95 -15.94 -5.02
CA SER A 36 -8.32 -14.61 -5.49
C SER A 36 -9.10 -14.72 -6.80
N LEU A 37 -10.04 -13.83 -6.97
CA LEU A 37 -10.77 -13.63 -8.23
C LEU A 37 -10.79 -12.14 -8.51
N MET A 38 -10.56 -11.76 -9.77
CA MET A 38 -10.57 -10.37 -10.22
C MET A 38 -11.31 -10.27 -11.54
N ASP A 39 -12.20 -9.31 -11.63
CA ASP A 39 -12.79 -8.83 -12.87
C ASP A 39 -12.25 -7.41 -13.15
N LEU A 40 -11.78 -7.19 -14.38
CA LEU A 40 -11.29 -5.89 -14.82
C LEU A 40 -11.96 -5.53 -16.15
N PHE A 41 -12.46 -4.33 -16.22
CA PHE A 41 -13.08 -3.73 -17.39
C PHE A 41 -12.39 -2.41 -17.71
N ARG A 42 -11.91 -2.26 -18.94
CA ARG A 42 -11.24 -1.05 -19.41
C ARG A 42 -11.93 -0.48 -20.63
N SER A 43 -12.13 0.82 -20.64
CA SER A 43 -12.55 1.56 -21.82
C SER A 43 -11.47 2.52 -22.29
N LEU A 44 -11.42 2.72 -23.61
CA LEU A 44 -10.59 3.72 -24.27
C LEU A 44 -11.52 4.69 -25.01
N ASN A 45 -11.47 5.96 -24.66
CA ASN A 45 -12.29 7.00 -25.28
C ASN A 45 -13.80 6.74 -25.18
N GLY A 46 -14.23 6.12 -24.06
CA GLY A 46 -15.63 5.80 -23.81
C GLY A 46 -16.13 4.49 -24.44
N GLU A 47 -15.28 3.79 -25.22
CA GLU A 47 -15.62 2.50 -25.81
C GLU A 47 -14.88 1.36 -25.07
N LEU A 48 -15.54 0.22 -24.90
CA LEU A 48 -14.96 -0.95 -24.25
C LEU A 48 -13.71 -1.44 -25.04
N ASP A 49 -12.57 -1.48 -24.37
CA ASP A 49 -11.29 -1.89 -24.94
C ASP A 49 -10.87 -3.29 -24.47
N LYS A 50 -11.03 -3.56 -23.17
CA LYS A 50 -10.56 -4.82 -22.56
C LYS A 50 -11.47 -5.32 -21.45
N VAL A 51 -11.65 -6.64 -21.39
CA VAL A 51 -12.22 -7.35 -20.24
C VAL A 51 -11.25 -8.45 -19.82
N THR A 52 -10.99 -8.55 -18.53
CA THR A 52 -10.19 -9.62 -17.94
C THR A 52 -11.00 -10.26 -16.81
N HIS A 53 -11.03 -11.58 -16.77
CA HIS A 53 -11.53 -12.37 -15.67
C HIS A 53 -10.44 -13.34 -15.27
N ALA A 54 -9.88 -13.21 -14.07
CA ALA A 54 -8.73 -13.98 -13.61
C ALA A 54 -8.98 -14.53 -12.21
N GLY A 55 -8.90 -15.84 -12.08
CA GLY A 55 -8.93 -16.52 -10.79
C GLY A 55 -7.61 -17.23 -10.53
N ASP A 56 -7.10 -17.11 -9.31
CA ASP A 56 -5.92 -17.84 -8.85
C ASP A 56 -6.18 -18.56 -7.55
N ARG A 57 -5.48 -19.66 -7.35
CA ARG A 57 -5.44 -20.38 -6.08
C ARG A 57 -4.07 -21.01 -5.90
N SER A 58 -3.57 -20.99 -4.68
CA SER A 58 -2.29 -21.62 -4.33
C SER A 58 -2.30 -22.13 -2.90
N MET A 59 -1.62 -23.22 -2.68
CA MET A 59 -1.30 -23.73 -1.35
C MET A 59 0.21 -23.69 -1.15
N THR A 60 0.65 -22.91 -0.18
CA THR A 60 2.06 -22.73 0.15
C THR A 60 2.38 -23.50 1.43
N PHE A 61 3.45 -24.26 1.37
CA PHE A 61 3.95 -25.11 2.45
C PHE A 61 5.25 -24.52 2.99
N SER A 62 5.26 -24.08 4.23
CA SER A 62 6.47 -23.81 5.00
C SER A 62 6.82 -25.07 5.78
N LEU A 63 7.87 -25.76 5.37
CA LEU A 63 8.27 -27.07 5.88
C LEU A 63 9.55 -26.98 6.68
N PHE A 64 9.54 -27.58 7.85
CA PHE A 64 10.69 -27.68 8.76
C PHE A 64 11.04 -29.14 8.94
N ALA A 65 12.29 -29.53 8.70
CA ALA A 65 12.76 -30.88 8.88
C ALA A 65 14.26 -30.86 9.27
N GLU A 66 14.63 -31.57 10.32
CA GLU A 66 16.03 -31.72 10.77
C GLU A 66 16.77 -30.39 10.94
N GLY A 67 16.10 -29.36 11.51
CA GLY A 67 16.67 -28.03 11.69
C GLY A 67 16.85 -27.21 10.39
N ARG A 68 16.18 -27.63 9.31
CA ARG A 68 16.19 -27.00 7.99
C ARG A 68 14.80 -26.48 7.64
N PHE A 69 14.74 -25.54 6.71
CA PHE A 69 13.51 -24.88 6.33
C PHE A 69 13.42 -24.65 4.83
N GLY A 70 12.24 -24.85 4.26
CA GLY A 70 11.94 -24.53 2.87
C GLY A 70 10.49 -24.12 2.67
N VAL A 71 10.24 -23.31 1.65
CA VAL A 71 8.91 -22.84 1.24
C VAL A 71 8.64 -23.31 -0.17
N PHE A 72 7.50 -23.94 -0.38
CA PHE A 72 7.09 -24.52 -1.67
C PHE A 72 5.62 -24.22 -1.92
N SER A 73 5.24 -23.99 -3.18
CA SER A 73 3.83 -23.71 -3.55
C SER A 73 3.35 -24.63 -4.64
N ILE A 74 2.06 -24.98 -4.57
CA ILE A 74 1.35 -25.76 -5.58
C ILE A 74 -0.03 -25.14 -5.83
N ASN A 75 -0.49 -25.18 -7.07
CA ASN A 75 -1.82 -24.68 -7.47
C ASN A 75 -2.79 -25.83 -7.83
N LYS A 76 -2.30 -27.04 -7.99
CA LYS A 76 -3.12 -28.25 -8.20
C LYS A 76 -3.48 -28.88 -6.86
N LEU A 77 -4.74 -28.68 -6.43
CA LEU A 77 -5.21 -29.03 -5.10
C LEU A 77 -5.97 -30.39 -5.07
N ASP A 78 -5.48 -31.40 -5.78
CA ASP A 78 -5.95 -32.78 -5.56
C ASP A 78 -5.03 -33.54 -4.58
N GLU A 79 -5.60 -34.39 -3.77
CA GLU A 79 -4.92 -35.05 -2.68
C GLU A 79 -3.68 -35.84 -3.10
N ASN A 80 -3.75 -36.55 -4.25
CA ASN A 80 -2.64 -37.39 -4.71
C ASN A 80 -1.45 -36.51 -5.14
N SER A 81 -1.71 -35.46 -5.94
CA SER A 81 -0.68 -34.49 -6.37
C SER A 81 -0.03 -33.81 -5.17
N ILE A 82 -0.82 -33.41 -4.18
CA ILE A 82 -0.33 -32.78 -2.96
C ILE A 82 0.55 -33.74 -2.15
N ARG A 83 0.14 -35.01 -1.97
CA ARG A 83 0.93 -36.00 -1.25
C ARG A 83 2.31 -36.19 -1.88
N GLU A 84 2.38 -36.41 -3.19
CA GLU A 84 3.64 -36.55 -3.91
C GLU A 84 4.50 -35.29 -3.80
N PHE A 85 3.87 -34.11 -3.87
CA PHE A 85 4.53 -32.83 -3.74
C PHE A 85 5.14 -32.65 -2.35
N ILE A 86 4.41 -32.96 -1.27
CA ILE A 86 4.89 -32.85 0.12
C ILE A 86 6.11 -33.76 0.33
N ILE A 87 6.09 -35.02 -0.17
CA ILE A 87 7.20 -35.93 -0.04
C ILE A 87 8.47 -35.36 -0.68
N LYS A 88 8.37 -34.91 -1.95
CA LYS A 88 9.50 -34.30 -2.68
C LYS A 88 10.01 -33.03 -2.02
N ALA A 89 9.08 -32.20 -1.51
CA ALA A 89 9.42 -30.96 -0.83
C ALA A 89 10.19 -31.22 0.47
N ILE A 90 9.77 -32.22 1.29
CA ILE A 90 10.47 -32.58 2.52
C ILE A 90 11.87 -33.16 2.21
N ASP A 91 12.01 -34.01 1.20
CA ASP A 91 13.31 -34.52 0.77
C ASP A 91 14.24 -33.38 0.33
N THR A 92 13.68 -32.38 -0.36
CA THR A 92 14.43 -31.15 -0.74
C THR A 92 14.85 -30.37 0.49
N VAL A 93 13.95 -30.16 1.48
CA VAL A 93 14.29 -29.45 2.73
C VAL A 93 15.47 -30.12 3.45
N LYS A 94 15.50 -31.46 3.51
CA LYS A 94 16.60 -32.21 4.14
C LYS A 94 17.96 -32.00 3.47
N MET A 95 18.01 -31.48 2.25
CA MET A 95 19.24 -31.16 1.53
C MET A 95 19.72 -29.70 1.74
N LEU A 96 18.88 -28.85 2.32
CA LEU A 96 19.22 -27.43 2.55
C LEU A 96 20.19 -27.27 3.74
N ALA A 97 20.79 -26.10 3.87
CA ALA A 97 21.60 -25.77 5.05
C ALA A 97 20.70 -25.63 6.30
N PRO A 98 21.13 -26.16 7.47
CA PRO A 98 20.38 -25.94 8.70
C PRO A 98 20.38 -24.46 9.12
N ASP A 99 19.28 -24.03 9.70
CA ASP A 99 19.11 -22.68 10.26
C ASP A 99 18.22 -22.77 11.50
N GLU A 100 18.83 -22.73 12.68
CA GLU A 100 18.15 -22.90 13.97
C GLU A 100 17.14 -21.82 14.30
N PHE A 101 17.23 -20.65 13.64
CA PHE A 101 16.31 -19.53 13.83
C PHE A 101 15.01 -19.66 13.03
N ARG A 102 14.95 -20.63 12.10
CA ARG A 102 13.73 -20.94 11.33
C ARG A 102 12.79 -21.81 12.15
N VAL A 103 11.82 -21.15 12.81
CA VAL A 103 10.81 -21.77 13.65
C VAL A 103 9.43 -21.16 13.38
N LEU A 104 8.37 -21.88 13.76
CA LEU A 104 7.02 -21.29 13.80
C LEU A 104 6.93 -20.31 14.98
N PRO A 105 6.10 -19.25 14.89
CA PRO A 105 5.86 -18.35 16.01
C PRO A 105 5.28 -19.07 17.21
N ASP A 106 5.53 -18.50 18.40
CA ASP A 106 4.89 -18.97 19.63
C ASP A 106 3.37 -18.83 19.48
N ILE A 107 2.63 -19.88 19.79
CA ILE A 107 1.18 -19.95 19.68
C ILE A 107 0.48 -18.90 20.55
N SER A 108 1.10 -18.43 21.63
CA SER A 108 0.55 -17.36 22.47
C SER A 108 0.49 -16.01 21.78
N ARG A 109 1.34 -15.79 20.76
CA ARG A 109 1.41 -14.57 19.97
C ARG A 109 0.46 -14.58 18.78
N THR A 110 -0.03 -15.75 18.37
CA THR A 110 -0.88 -15.89 17.18
C THR A 110 -2.29 -15.36 17.45
N VAL A 111 -2.96 -14.92 16.38
CA VAL A 111 -4.34 -14.44 16.44
C VAL A 111 -5.30 -15.53 16.89
N LYS A 112 -6.32 -15.16 17.67
CA LYS A 112 -7.34 -16.11 18.19
C LYS A 112 -8.75 -15.83 17.66
N ASN A 113 -9.00 -14.64 17.15
CA ASN A 113 -10.32 -14.14 16.77
C ASN A 113 -10.45 -13.83 15.27
N ALA A 114 -9.70 -14.55 14.42
CA ALA A 114 -9.78 -14.45 12.97
C ALA A 114 -10.22 -15.79 12.36
N VAL A 115 -11.41 -16.26 12.71
CA VAL A 115 -11.88 -17.63 12.43
C VAL A 115 -12.64 -17.70 11.09
N THR A 116 -13.51 -16.73 10.83
CA THR A 116 -14.39 -16.74 9.65
C THR A 116 -13.73 -16.03 8.46
N GLY A 117 -12.78 -15.14 8.72
CA GLY A 117 -12.15 -14.25 7.75
C GLY A 117 -12.87 -12.90 7.61
N LEU A 118 -14.05 -12.75 8.21
CA LEU A 118 -14.89 -11.55 8.07
C LEU A 118 -14.68 -10.52 9.21
N GLU A 119 -13.89 -10.86 10.19
CA GLU A 119 -13.74 -10.09 11.42
C GLU A 119 -13.09 -8.72 11.22
N ALA A 120 -12.24 -8.56 10.19
CA ALA A 120 -11.69 -7.28 9.77
C ALA A 120 -12.73 -6.33 9.16
N GLY A 121 -13.91 -6.87 8.77
CA GLY A 121 -15.01 -6.08 8.20
C GLY A 121 -14.71 -5.50 6.83
N LEU A 122 -13.98 -6.26 5.98
CA LEU A 122 -13.56 -5.82 4.65
C LEU A 122 -14.29 -6.56 3.51
N PHE A 123 -15.29 -7.35 3.83
CA PHE A 123 -16.02 -8.14 2.85
C PHE A 123 -17.38 -7.52 2.55
N ASP A 124 -17.64 -7.23 1.26
CA ASP A 124 -18.92 -6.76 0.75
C ASP A 124 -19.76 -7.92 0.24
N GLU A 125 -20.90 -8.17 0.85
CA GLU A 125 -21.85 -9.21 0.42
C GLU A 125 -22.43 -8.92 -0.97
N GLU A 126 -22.48 -7.65 -1.39
CA GLU A 126 -22.98 -7.24 -2.71
C GLU A 126 -22.06 -7.70 -3.85
N TYR A 127 -20.80 -8.07 -3.58
CA TYR A 127 -19.83 -8.55 -4.58
C TYR A 127 -20.42 -9.65 -5.49
N THR A 128 -21.19 -10.58 -4.93
CA THR A 128 -21.75 -11.71 -5.67
C THR A 128 -22.86 -11.32 -6.64
N SER A 129 -23.46 -10.14 -6.45
CA SER A 129 -24.57 -9.63 -7.25
C SER A 129 -24.13 -8.73 -8.41
N ILE A 130 -22.84 -8.40 -8.51
CA ILE A 130 -22.31 -7.50 -9.54
C ILE A 130 -22.23 -8.24 -10.88
N SER A 131 -23.08 -7.81 -11.80
CA SER A 131 -23.14 -8.38 -13.16
C SER A 131 -22.09 -7.70 -14.09
N PRO A 132 -21.73 -8.34 -15.22
CA PRO A 132 -20.92 -7.69 -16.26
C PRO A 132 -21.51 -6.37 -16.76
N GLU A 133 -22.85 -6.30 -16.85
CA GLU A 133 -23.56 -5.09 -17.26
C GLU A 133 -23.39 -3.96 -16.25
N THR A 134 -23.41 -4.29 -14.94
CA THR A 134 -23.14 -3.33 -13.86
C THR A 134 -21.73 -2.76 -13.98
N ARG A 135 -20.73 -3.61 -14.25
CA ARG A 135 -19.33 -3.20 -14.44
C ARG A 135 -19.16 -2.28 -15.65
N LEU A 136 -19.82 -2.59 -16.77
CA LEU A 136 -19.83 -1.73 -17.94
C LEU A 136 -20.51 -0.38 -17.67
N ASP A 137 -21.57 -0.36 -16.90
CA ASP A 137 -22.28 0.85 -16.52
C ASP A 137 -21.45 1.77 -15.63
N ILE A 138 -20.65 1.18 -14.73
CA ILE A 138 -19.71 1.91 -13.90
C ILE A 138 -18.69 2.68 -14.75
N ILE A 139 -18.05 2.01 -15.73
CA ILE A 139 -17.08 2.66 -16.64
C ILE A 139 -17.74 3.79 -17.42
N LYS A 140 -18.94 3.55 -17.97
CA LYS A 140 -19.68 4.57 -18.72
C LYS A 140 -20.01 5.78 -17.86
N LYS A 141 -20.41 5.58 -16.61
CA LYS A 141 -20.70 6.67 -15.65
C LYS A 141 -19.44 7.43 -15.24
N ALA A 142 -18.28 6.79 -15.20
CA ALA A 142 -17.02 7.45 -14.86
C ALA A 142 -16.47 8.29 -16.00
N SER A 143 -16.70 7.89 -17.27
CA SER A 143 -16.12 8.52 -18.46
C SER A 143 -16.54 9.99 -18.61
N PHE A 144 -15.55 10.81 -18.91
CA PHE A 144 -15.68 12.24 -19.22
C PHE A 144 -15.35 12.58 -20.68
N PHE A 145 -14.89 11.59 -21.47
CA PHE A 145 -14.35 11.80 -22.83
C PHE A 145 -15.30 12.56 -23.75
N ALA A 146 -16.56 12.12 -23.84
CA ALA A 146 -17.54 12.76 -24.71
C ALA A 146 -17.81 14.22 -24.30
N LEU A 147 -17.88 14.49 -22.99
CA LEU A 147 -18.06 15.85 -22.47
C LEU A 147 -16.82 16.71 -22.75
N ALA A 148 -15.62 16.18 -22.53
CA ALA A 148 -14.36 16.88 -22.80
C ALA A 148 -14.17 17.16 -24.29
N LYS A 149 -14.54 16.20 -25.17
CA LYS A 149 -14.44 16.36 -26.63
C LYS A 149 -15.39 17.41 -27.18
N ASN A 150 -16.59 17.50 -26.64
CA ASN A 150 -17.63 18.44 -27.08
C ASN A 150 -17.58 19.76 -26.29
N GLY A 151 -16.81 19.82 -25.22
CA GLY A 151 -16.65 21.01 -24.41
C GLY A 151 -15.83 22.08 -25.14
N ASN A 152 -16.12 23.36 -24.85
CA ASN A 152 -15.41 24.48 -25.44
C ASN A 152 -14.20 24.83 -24.55
N TYR A 153 -13.08 24.12 -24.76
CA TYR A 153 -11.81 24.38 -24.09
C TYR A 153 -10.85 25.09 -25.04
N ASP A 154 -10.64 26.40 -24.81
CA ASP A 154 -9.80 27.24 -25.69
C ASP A 154 -8.30 26.89 -25.60
N ASP A 155 -7.88 26.22 -24.53
CA ASP A 155 -6.48 25.95 -24.19
C ASP A 155 -6.00 24.54 -24.50
N CYS A 156 -6.89 23.56 -24.71
CA CYS A 156 -6.50 22.17 -24.97
C CYS A 156 -7.57 21.37 -25.70
N LYS A 157 -7.12 20.20 -26.20
CA LYS A 157 -8.00 19.14 -26.75
C LYS A 157 -7.69 17.83 -26.06
N ILE A 158 -8.73 17.04 -25.74
CA ILE A 158 -8.55 15.67 -25.26
C ILE A 158 -8.02 14.78 -26.39
N ILE A 159 -7.00 13.99 -26.09
CA ILE A 159 -6.37 13.01 -26.99
C ILE A 159 -6.85 11.61 -26.68
N SER A 160 -6.80 11.23 -25.42
CA SER A 160 -7.27 9.91 -24.96
C SER A 160 -7.75 9.98 -23.52
N GLU A 161 -8.70 9.10 -23.23
CA GLU A 161 -9.16 8.78 -21.87
C GLU A 161 -9.16 7.27 -21.74
N GLU A 162 -8.35 6.75 -20.83
CA GLU A 162 -8.39 5.36 -20.42
C GLU A 162 -9.06 5.28 -19.05
N THR A 163 -10.17 4.53 -18.96
CA THR A 163 -10.91 4.31 -17.71
C THR A 163 -10.87 2.84 -17.39
N GLU A 164 -10.46 2.49 -16.20
CA GLU A 164 -10.38 1.12 -15.72
C GLU A 164 -11.20 0.96 -14.45
N TYR A 165 -12.08 -0.03 -14.44
CA TYR A 165 -12.76 -0.52 -13.26
C TYR A 165 -12.30 -1.94 -12.99
N SER A 166 -12.00 -2.25 -11.74
CA SER A 166 -11.78 -3.62 -11.29
C SER A 166 -12.49 -3.90 -9.98
N ASP A 167 -12.92 -5.12 -9.83
CA ASP A 167 -13.33 -5.66 -8.53
C ASP A 167 -12.64 -6.98 -8.27
N SER A 168 -12.37 -7.25 -7.01
CA SER A 168 -11.69 -8.47 -6.61
C SER A 168 -12.18 -8.99 -5.26
N ILE A 169 -12.02 -10.30 -5.07
CA ILE A 169 -12.11 -10.96 -3.78
C ILE A 169 -10.80 -11.67 -3.50
N TYR A 170 -10.30 -11.52 -2.31
CA TYR A 170 -9.14 -12.25 -1.79
C TYR A 170 -9.52 -12.98 -0.51
N ASP A 171 -9.11 -14.26 -0.40
CA ASP A 171 -9.38 -15.13 0.73
C ASP A 171 -8.12 -15.92 1.07
N SER A 172 -7.65 -15.80 2.30
CA SER A 172 -6.43 -16.44 2.81
C SER A 172 -6.72 -17.20 4.08
N PHE A 173 -6.28 -18.45 4.14
CA PHE A 173 -6.38 -19.31 5.31
C PHE A 173 -5.00 -19.82 5.69
N ILE A 174 -4.63 -19.67 6.95
CA ILE A 174 -3.37 -20.16 7.51
C ILE A 174 -3.66 -21.19 8.59
N VAL A 175 -2.98 -22.32 8.50
CA VAL A 175 -3.01 -23.35 9.53
C VAL A 175 -1.60 -23.89 9.76
N ASP A 176 -1.23 -24.20 11.00
CA ASP A 176 0.07 -24.77 11.28
C ASP A 176 0.04 -25.91 12.31
N SER A 177 1.17 -26.59 12.43
CA SER A 177 1.31 -27.73 13.32
C SER A 177 1.40 -27.39 14.82
N ASN A 178 1.49 -26.09 15.17
CA ASN A 178 1.44 -25.61 16.55
C ASN A 178 0.02 -25.23 17.00
N GLY A 179 -0.97 -25.37 16.08
CA GLY A 179 -2.38 -25.14 16.39
C GLY A 179 -2.89 -23.75 15.98
N LEU A 180 -2.14 -22.98 15.20
CA LEU A 180 -2.66 -21.80 14.54
C LEU A 180 -3.73 -22.19 13.52
N GLU A 181 -4.83 -21.46 13.53
CA GLU A 181 -5.86 -21.49 12.50
C GLU A 181 -6.44 -20.09 12.39
N CYS A 182 -6.27 -19.44 11.24
CA CYS A 182 -6.82 -18.10 11.02
C CYS A 182 -7.15 -17.89 9.54
N ARG A 183 -8.10 -16.96 9.29
CA ARG A 183 -8.60 -16.63 7.95
C ARG A 183 -8.80 -15.15 7.80
N HIS A 184 -8.59 -14.64 6.59
CA HIS A 184 -8.86 -13.26 6.21
C HIS A 184 -9.50 -13.24 4.83
N THR A 185 -10.63 -12.55 4.71
CA THR A 185 -11.37 -12.38 3.46
C THR A 185 -11.65 -10.90 3.25
N GLU A 186 -11.37 -10.40 2.06
CA GLU A 186 -11.63 -9.00 1.69
C GLU A 186 -12.12 -8.89 0.26
N THR A 187 -12.89 -7.86 -0.01
CA THR A 187 -13.26 -7.39 -1.34
C THR A 187 -12.62 -6.05 -1.62
N SER A 188 -12.36 -5.75 -2.88
CA SER A 188 -11.89 -4.44 -3.34
C SER A 188 -12.62 -4.04 -4.59
N PHE A 189 -12.98 -2.77 -4.67
CA PHE A 189 -13.59 -2.13 -5.83
C PHE A 189 -12.78 -0.90 -6.17
N GLU A 190 -12.30 -0.81 -7.40
CA GLU A 190 -11.40 0.24 -7.85
C GLU A 190 -11.90 0.88 -9.13
N ILE A 191 -11.75 2.19 -9.22
CA ILE A 191 -11.95 2.97 -10.43
C ILE A 191 -10.74 3.88 -10.65
N GLY A 192 -10.15 3.82 -11.83
CA GLY A 192 -9.03 4.66 -12.22
C GLY A 192 -9.26 5.28 -13.58
N CYS A 193 -8.73 6.46 -13.78
CA CYS A 193 -8.77 7.13 -15.08
C CYS A 193 -7.45 7.85 -15.35
N GLU A 194 -6.91 7.65 -16.55
CA GLU A 194 -5.84 8.46 -17.11
C GLU A 194 -6.38 9.23 -18.32
N THR A 195 -6.20 10.57 -18.28
CA THR A 195 -6.60 11.43 -19.39
C THR A 195 -5.36 12.12 -19.96
N THR A 196 -5.16 12.04 -21.27
CA THR A 196 -4.14 12.77 -22.01
C THR A 196 -4.79 13.87 -22.84
N ILE A 197 -4.25 15.07 -22.73
CA ILE A 197 -4.63 16.25 -23.52
C ILE A 197 -3.45 16.78 -24.34
N ALA A 198 -3.73 17.55 -25.38
CA ALA A 198 -2.74 18.37 -26.08
C ALA A 198 -3.10 19.84 -25.96
N ASP A 199 -2.13 20.70 -25.64
CA ASP A 199 -2.29 22.15 -25.71
C ASP A 199 -2.30 22.66 -27.16
N ASN A 200 -2.56 23.95 -27.35
CA ASN A 200 -2.57 24.60 -28.68
C ASN A 200 -1.21 24.60 -29.40
N LYS A 201 -0.13 24.20 -28.71
CA LYS A 201 1.23 24.06 -29.26
C LYS A 201 1.58 22.61 -29.59
N GLY A 202 0.67 21.68 -29.29
CA GLY A 202 0.87 20.25 -29.49
C GLY A 202 1.63 19.54 -28.35
N ASN A 203 1.92 20.23 -27.23
CA ASN A 203 2.48 19.56 -26.06
C ASN A 203 1.43 18.70 -25.40
N LYS A 204 1.82 17.49 -24.97
CA LYS A 204 0.94 16.53 -24.31
C LYS A 204 1.11 16.57 -22.79
N PHE A 205 0.00 16.45 -22.08
CA PHE A 205 -0.04 16.38 -20.63
C PHE A 205 -1.01 15.27 -20.23
N SER A 206 -0.61 14.45 -19.26
CA SER A 206 -1.47 13.41 -18.70
C SER A 206 -1.82 13.75 -17.26
N GLY A 207 -3.04 13.38 -16.87
CA GLY A 207 -3.53 13.46 -15.50
C GLY A 207 -4.17 12.15 -15.12
N TYR A 208 -4.04 11.77 -13.87
CA TYR A 208 -4.58 10.53 -13.32
C TYR A 208 -5.41 10.82 -12.07
N TRP A 209 -6.48 10.05 -11.92
CA TRP A 209 -7.27 9.98 -10.68
C TRP A 209 -7.82 8.61 -10.46
N TRP A 210 -8.02 8.23 -9.21
CA TRP A 210 -8.51 6.91 -8.84
C TRP A 210 -9.16 6.89 -7.46
N ASP A 211 -9.96 5.85 -7.21
CA ASP A 211 -10.50 5.52 -5.90
C ASP A 211 -10.54 4.00 -5.73
N SER A 212 -10.42 3.53 -4.47
CA SER A 212 -10.42 2.12 -4.11
C SER A 212 -11.04 1.94 -2.73
N VAL A 213 -12.01 1.03 -2.62
CA VAL A 213 -12.78 0.83 -1.40
C VAL A 213 -13.13 -0.65 -1.23
N PRO A 214 -13.34 -1.14 0.01
CA PRO A 214 -13.80 -2.50 0.25
C PRO A 214 -15.28 -2.72 -0.07
N PHE A 215 -16.10 -1.65 -0.16
CA PHE A 215 -17.55 -1.71 -0.37
C PHE A 215 -17.96 -0.91 -1.61
N ILE A 216 -18.64 -1.54 -2.58
CA ILE A 216 -18.97 -0.92 -3.88
C ILE A 216 -19.77 0.39 -3.74
N LYS A 217 -20.65 0.48 -2.76
CA LYS A 217 -21.46 1.69 -2.52
C LYS A 217 -20.65 2.89 -2.04
N GLU A 218 -19.42 2.69 -1.60
CA GLU A 218 -18.52 3.75 -1.18
C GLU A 218 -17.63 4.25 -2.32
N LEU A 219 -17.60 3.56 -3.46
CA LEU A 219 -16.73 3.90 -4.60
C LEU A 219 -17.17 5.21 -5.26
N SER A 220 -16.24 6.16 -5.36
CA SER A 220 -16.44 7.48 -5.97
C SER A 220 -16.31 7.41 -7.49
N ILE A 221 -17.37 6.94 -8.17
CA ILE A 221 -17.38 6.72 -9.62
C ILE A 221 -17.47 8.03 -10.40
N GLN A 222 -18.44 8.88 -10.04
CA GLN A 222 -18.69 10.13 -10.77
C GLN A 222 -17.57 11.14 -10.54
N GLY A 223 -17.16 11.81 -11.62
CA GLY A 223 -16.10 12.82 -11.56
C GLY A 223 -14.67 12.29 -11.55
N CYS A 224 -14.45 10.96 -11.53
CA CYS A 224 -13.11 10.38 -11.57
C CYS A 224 -12.34 10.84 -12.83
N CYS A 225 -12.89 10.61 -14.03
CA CYS A 225 -12.24 11.02 -15.28
C CYS A 225 -12.21 12.53 -15.47
N GLN A 226 -13.24 13.26 -15.01
CA GLN A 226 -13.21 14.72 -15.02
C GLN A 226 -12.03 15.24 -14.19
N LYS A 227 -11.79 14.69 -13.02
CA LYS A 227 -10.66 15.09 -12.17
C LYS A 227 -9.31 14.75 -12.80
N ALA A 228 -9.20 13.59 -13.49
CA ALA A 228 -8.02 13.25 -14.27
C ALA A 228 -7.77 14.27 -15.40
N PHE A 229 -8.82 14.66 -16.13
CA PHE A 229 -8.76 15.70 -17.15
C PHE A 229 -8.33 17.06 -16.57
N GLU A 230 -8.92 17.50 -15.45
CA GLU A 230 -8.58 18.74 -14.78
C GLU A 230 -7.12 18.76 -14.31
N ARG A 231 -6.59 17.62 -13.81
CA ARG A 231 -5.19 17.47 -13.42
C ARG A 231 -4.25 17.55 -14.63
N ALA A 232 -4.62 16.97 -15.78
CA ALA A 232 -3.88 17.10 -17.01
C ALA A 232 -3.84 18.58 -17.47
N ARG A 233 -5.01 19.25 -17.48
CA ARG A 233 -5.15 20.62 -17.90
C ARG A 233 -4.40 21.63 -17.02
N ALA A 234 -4.36 21.37 -15.71
CA ALA A 234 -3.62 22.21 -14.77
C ALA A 234 -2.12 22.27 -15.05
N GLN A 235 -1.55 21.30 -15.78
CA GLN A 235 -0.14 21.26 -16.14
C GLN A 235 0.22 22.11 -17.37
N ILE A 236 -0.75 22.70 -18.06
CA ILE A 236 -0.51 23.51 -19.28
C ILE A 236 0.37 24.73 -18.97
N ASN A 237 1.27 25.07 -19.90
CA ASN A 237 2.23 26.16 -19.81
C ASN A 237 3.21 26.05 -18.62
N PRO A 238 3.88 24.89 -18.42
CA PRO A 238 4.84 24.73 -17.35
C PRO A 238 6.01 25.70 -17.52
N LYS A 239 6.46 26.27 -16.40
CA LYS A 239 7.60 27.18 -16.40
C LYS A 239 8.83 26.48 -15.80
N LYS A 240 10.00 26.81 -16.37
CA LYS A 240 11.26 26.51 -15.70
C LYS A 240 11.34 27.32 -14.41
N HIS A 241 11.68 26.63 -13.34
CA HIS A 241 11.92 27.27 -12.05
C HIS A 241 13.42 27.21 -11.74
N ILE A 242 13.96 28.24 -11.09
CA ILE A 242 15.36 28.22 -10.65
C ILE A 242 15.47 27.30 -9.44
N GLY A 243 16.50 26.46 -9.41
CA GLY A 243 16.82 25.63 -8.24
C GLY A 243 17.10 26.48 -6.99
N GLY A 244 16.97 25.88 -5.82
CA GLY A 244 17.16 26.56 -4.53
C GLY A 244 16.44 25.83 -3.40
N LYS A 245 16.43 26.47 -2.23
CA LYS A 245 15.68 25.98 -1.07
C LYS A 245 14.29 26.59 -1.03
N PHE A 246 13.27 25.73 -1.00
CA PHE A 246 11.87 26.15 -0.94
C PHE A 246 11.12 25.35 0.11
N ASN A 247 10.06 25.90 0.67
CA ASN A 247 9.08 25.11 1.38
C ASN A 247 8.42 24.16 0.37
N MET A 248 8.20 22.94 0.80
CA MET A 248 7.56 21.89 0.01
C MET A 248 6.23 21.50 0.65
N VAL A 249 5.16 21.49 -0.11
CA VAL A 249 3.91 20.83 0.25
C VAL A 249 3.75 19.61 -0.64
N VAL A 250 3.39 18.47 -0.08
CA VAL A 250 3.19 17.22 -0.81
C VAL A 250 1.74 16.80 -0.66
N GLU A 251 1.03 16.57 -1.77
CA GLU A 251 -0.35 16.08 -1.74
C GLU A 251 -0.46 14.68 -1.12
N ASN A 252 -1.55 14.42 -0.44
CA ASN A 252 -1.86 13.15 0.23
C ASN A 252 -1.79 11.93 -0.70
N GLU A 253 -2.10 12.08 -1.99
CA GLU A 253 -2.05 11.00 -2.99
C GLU A 253 -0.64 10.45 -3.21
N VAL A 254 0.38 11.30 -3.05
CA VAL A 254 1.78 10.94 -3.32
C VAL A 254 2.66 10.98 -2.07
N ALA A 255 2.14 11.45 -0.94
CA ALA A 255 2.88 11.63 0.31
C ALA A 255 3.45 10.31 0.87
N ALA A 256 2.80 9.18 0.61
CA ALA A 256 3.29 7.85 1.00
C ALA A 256 4.69 7.53 0.42
N ARG A 257 5.09 8.18 -0.70
CA ARG A 257 6.45 8.07 -1.26
C ARG A 257 7.54 8.47 -0.28
N LEU A 258 7.25 9.41 0.62
CA LEU A 258 8.21 9.89 1.63
C LEU A 258 8.16 9.07 2.93
N VAL A 259 7.07 8.34 3.19
CA VAL A 259 6.89 7.53 4.41
C VAL A 259 7.39 6.10 4.23
N THR A 260 7.14 5.50 3.07
CA THR A 260 7.53 4.11 2.78
C THR A 260 9.00 3.81 3.09
N PRO A 261 9.98 4.68 2.75
CA PRO A 261 11.39 4.43 3.12
C PRO A 261 11.64 4.41 4.63
N LEU A 262 10.89 5.18 5.44
CA LEU A 262 11.00 5.15 6.89
C LEU A 262 10.55 3.78 7.42
N LEU A 263 9.38 3.29 6.96
CA LEU A 263 8.85 2.00 7.37
C LEU A 263 9.80 0.87 6.96
N SER A 264 10.32 0.91 5.73
CA SER A 264 11.29 -0.08 5.24
C SER A 264 12.61 -0.07 6.04
N ALA A 265 13.05 1.10 6.50
CA ALA A 265 14.24 1.22 7.34
C ALA A 265 14.04 0.65 8.76
N LEU A 266 12.80 0.53 9.22
CA LEU A 266 12.45 -0.08 10.52
C LEU A 266 12.29 -1.60 10.45
N ASN A 267 12.38 -2.20 9.25
CA ASN A 267 12.28 -3.65 9.10
C ASN A 267 13.54 -4.35 9.61
N ALA A 268 13.38 -5.37 10.43
CA ALA A 268 14.48 -6.09 11.09
C ALA A 268 15.47 -6.71 10.10
N PHE A 269 15.03 -7.10 8.90
CA PHE A 269 15.93 -7.60 7.87
C PHE A 269 16.93 -6.53 7.43
N SER A 270 16.46 -5.31 7.18
CA SER A 270 17.33 -4.17 6.84
C SER A 270 18.27 -3.80 8.00
N ILE A 271 17.75 -3.79 9.24
CA ILE A 271 18.52 -3.53 10.46
C ILE A 271 19.63 -4.56 10.65
N GLN A 272 19.32 -5.86 10.56
CA GLN A 272 20.26 -6.95 10.77
C GLN A 272 21.39 -6.97 9.72
N GLN A 273 21.11 -6.53 8.50
CA GLN A 273 22.11 -6.41 7.43
C GLN A 273 22.90 -5.10 7.46
N ASN A 274 22.73 -4.24 8.46
CA ASN A 274 23.29 -2.88 8.52
C ASN A 274 22.93 -2.03 7.27
N ASN A 275 21.78 -2.29 6.68
CA ASN A 275 21.25 -1.59 5.50
C ASN A 275 20.03 -0.73 5.86
N SER A 276 20.15 0.02 6.94
CA SER A 276 19.12 0.93 7.43
C SER A 276 19.71 2.20 7.98
N PHE A 277 19.18 3.35 7.52
CA PHE A 277 19.51 4.65 8.10
C PHE A 277 18.87 4.89 9.50
N LEU A 278 18.03 3.94 9.97
CA LEU A 278 17.44 3.92 11.31
C LEU A 278 18.05 2.83 12.20
N LEU A 279 19.27 2.38 11.86
CA LEU A 279 20.02 1.47 12.73
C LEU A 279 20.21 2.09 14.12
N ASP A 280 20.06 1.29 15.18
CA ASP A 280 20.17 1.68 16.59
C ASP A 280 19.26 2.84 17.03
N SER A 281 18.16 3.07 16.31
CA SER A 281 17.23 4.17 16.60
C SER A 281 16.11 3.82 17.60
N LEU A 282 15.92 2.55 17.93
CA LEU A 282 14.85 2.11 18.82
C LEU A 282 14.89 2.84 20.18
N ASN A 283 13.77 3.44 20.58
CA ASN A 283 13.61 4.28 21.77
C ASN A 283 14.46 5.57 21.77
N ARG A 284 14.96 6.01 20.62
CA ARG A 284 15.73 7.26 20.49
C ARG A 284 14.93 8.33 19.75
N GLN A 285 15.16 9.58 20.12
CA GLN A 285 14.68 10.75 19.40
C GLN A 285 15.50 10.91 18.11
N VAL A 286 14.88 10.62 16.96
CA VAL A 286 15.51 10.75 15.63
C VAL A 286 14.92 11.89 14.86
N PHE A 287 13.60 12.10 15.01
CA PHE A 287 12.82 13.10 14.29
C PHE A 287 12.34 14.20 15.22
N GLY A 288 11.87 15.31 14.62
CA GLY A 288 11.22 16.38 15.38
C GLY A 288 9.94 15.90 16.07
N ASN A 289 9.57 16.57 17.17
CA ASN A 289 8.40 16.21 17.99
C ASN A 289 7.05 16.24 17.23
N GLY A 290 7.00 16.84 16.04
CA GLY A 290 5.79 16.87 15.22
C GLY A 290 5.48 15.58 14.48
N LEU A 291 6.41 14.63 14.42
CA LEU A 291 6.21 13.37 13.70
C LEU A 291 5.67 12.29 14.63
N THR A 292 4.42 11.90 14.41
CA THR A 292 3.83 10.70 15.01
C THR A 292 3.22 9.83 13.90
N ILE A 293 3.70 8.59 13.81
CA ILE A 293 3.21 7.55 12.90
C ILE A 293 2.69 6.39 13.74
N LEU A 294 1.45 6.02 13.53
CA LEU A 294 0.77 4.90 14.20
C LEU A 294 0.54 3.77 13.20
N ASP A 295 0.71 2.52 13.60
CA ASP A 295 0.09 1.39 12.89
C ASP A 295 -1.29 1.12 13.49
N ARG A 296 -2.33 1.09 12.66
CA ARG A 296 -3.72 0.94 13.07
C ARG A 296 -4.43 -0.21 12.33
N PRO A 297 -3.91 -1.42 12.37
CA PRO A 297 -4.47 -2.58 11.68
C PRO A 297 -5.86 -2.97 12.15
N LEU A 298 -6.27 -2.57 13.36
CA LEU A 298 -7.55 -2.96 13.96
C LEU A 298 -8.71 -1.99 13.63
N ASP A 299 -8.50 -0.99 12.77
CA ASP A 299 -9.55 -0.08 12.31
C ASP A 299 -10.49 -0.82 11.34
N LYS A 300 -11.48 -1.49 11.89
CA LYS A 300 -12.43 -2.34 11.16
C LYS A 300 -13.08 -1.63 9.98
N GLY A 301 -13.17 -2.32 8.83
CA GLY A 301 -13.76 -1.80 7.59
C GLY A 301 -12.89 -0.77 6.85
N SER A 302 -11.66 -0.53 7.29
CA SER A 302 -10.74 0.41 6.65
C SER A 302 -9.71 -0.32 5.80
N CYS A 303 -9.36 0.25 4.64
CA CYS A 303 -8.29 -0.30 3.79
C CYS A 303 -7.02 -0.56 4.60
N GLY A 304 -6.46 -1.77 4.47
CA GLY A 304 -5.28 -2.22 5.23
C GLY A 304 -5.57 -2.74 6.64
N ALA A 305 -6.84 -2.80 7.07
CA ALA A 305 -7.19 -3.46 8.33
C ALA A 305 -6.85 -4.95 8.25
N ARG A 306 -6.17 -5.47 9.29
CA ARG A 306 -5.72 -6.86 9.31
C ARG A 306 -5.49 -7.35 10.73
N LEU A 307 -6.02 -8.52 11.07
CA LEU A 307 -5.94 -9.05 12.43
C LEU A 307 -4.66 -9.83 12.70
N PHE A 308 -3.93 -10.21 11.66
CA PHE A 308 -2.68 -10.97 11.76
C PHE A 308 -1.76 -10.69 10.57
N ASP A 309 -0.47 -10.88 10.77
CA ASP A 309 0.56 -10.80 9.73
C ASP A 309 0.70 -12.12 8.95
N SER A 310 1.71 -12.21 8.06
CA SER A 310 1.95 -13.41 7.24
C SER A 310 2.35 -14.64 8.07
N GLU A 311 2.83 -14.43 9.30
CA GLU A 311 3.14 -15.51 10.25
C GLU A 311 1.91 -15.94 11.07
N GLY A 312 0.75 -15.27 10.93
CA GLY A 312 -0.44 -15.48 11.77
C GLY A 312 -0.31 -14.85 13.16
N VAL A 313 0.69 -14.00 13.38
CA VAL A 313 0.88 -13.24 14.62
C VAL A 313 -0.17 -12.13 14.70
N ALA A 314 -0.80 -11.98 15.86
CA ALA A 314 -1.84 -10.99 16.09
C ALA A 314 -1.30 -9.57 15.95
N THR A 315 -1.94 -8.76 15.11
CA THR A 315 -1.64 -7.32 14.97
C THR A 315 -2.17 -6.52 16.15
N LYS A 316 -1.61 -5.33 16.34
CA LYS A 316 -2.01 -4.40 17.40
C LYS A 316 -1.93 -2.97 16.89
N ASN A 317 -2.77 -2.08 17.41
CA ASN A 317 -2.57 -0.65 17.23
C ASN A 317 -1.37 -0.22 18.08
N VAL A 318 -0.30 0.25 17.43
CA VAL A 318 0.96 0.63 18.11
C VAL A 318 1.51 1.92 17.51
N PRO A 319 2.22 2.74 18.31
CA PRO A 319 3.03 3.81 17.76
C PRO A 319 4.29 3.22 17.10
N ILE A 320 4.50 3.54 15.82
CA ILE A 320 5.76 3.25 15.11
C ILE A 320 6.80 4.31 15.46
N ILE A 321 6.39 5.57 15.35
CA ILE A 321 7.15 6.75 15.76
C ILE A 321 6.20 7.63 16.57
N GLU A 322 6.59 8.03 17.75
CA GLU A 322 5.79 8.88 18.63
C GLU A 322 6.57 10.12 19.02
N ASN A 323 6.05 11.30 18.65
CA ASN A 323 6.72 12.57 18.89
C ASN A 323 8.19 12.56 18.47
N GLY A 324 8.50 11.93 17.32
CA GLY A 324 9.84 11.79 16.77
C GLY A 324 10.71 10.69 17.37
N ILE A 325 10.26 9.99 18.41
CA ILE A 325 10.93 8.84 19.01
C ILE A 325 10.52 7.58 18.25
N VAL A 326 11.49 6.80 17.78
CA VAL A 326 11.23 5.48 17.18
C VAL A 326 10.82 4.51 18.27
N LYS A 327 9.62 3.95 18.17
CA LYS A 327 9.02 3.05 19.17
C LYS A 327 9.01 1.59 18.76
N GLU A 328 9.00 1.32 17.45
CA GLU A 328 8.82 -0.03 16.94
C GLU A 328 9.84 -0.34 15.84
N TYR A 329 10.40 -1.55 15.88
CA TYR A 329 10.99 -2.24 14.74
C TYR A 329 10.07 -3.38 14.32
N PHE A 330 9.97 -3.66 13.04
CA PHE A 330 9.20 -4.78 12.51
C PHE A 330 10.06 -6.04 12.51
N ILE A 331 9.84 -6.90 13.51
CA ILE A 331 10.69 -8.05 13.81
C ILE A 331 9.84 -9.31 13.76
N ASN A 332 9.92 -10.07 12.66
CA ASN A 332 9.28 -11.37 12.57
C ASN A 332 10.00 -12.43 13.43
N THR A 333 9.39 -13.60 13.56
CA THR A 333 9.92 -14.69 14.39
C THR A 333 11.35 -15.07 14.03
N TYR A 334 11.68 -15.13 12.75
CA TYR A 334 13.02 -15.47 12.28
C TYR A 334 14.08 -14.43 12.67
N MET A 335 13.78 -13.15 12.43
CA MET A 335 14.70 -12.07 12.75
C MET A 335 14.86 -11.87 14.26
N ALA A 336 13.80 -12.13 15.04
CA ALA A 336 13.86 -12.12 16.49
C ALA A 336 14.94 -13.07 17.03
N GLY A 337 14.97 -14.31 16.52
CA GLY A 337 15.99 -15.28 16.85
C GLY A 337 17.39 -14.82 16.46
N LYS A 338 17.59 -14.32 15.24
CA LYS A 338 18.89 -13.85 14.75
C LYS A 338 19.43 -12.64 15.49
N MET A 339 18.56 -11.70 15.82
CA MET A 339 18.94 -10.45 16.47
C MET A 339 18.94 -10.55 18.01
N LYS A 340 18.41 -11.65 18.56
CA LYS A 340 18.16 -11.85 19.99
C LYS A 340 17.31 -10.71 20.58
N MET A 341 16.25 -10.34 19.86
CA MET A 341 15.30 -9.31 20.22
C MET A 341 13.89 -9.93 20.36
N GLU A 342 13.04 -9.24 21.13
CA GLU A 342 11.62 -9.62 21.20
C GLU A 342 10.95 -9.44 19.83
N PRO A 343 10.21 -10.43 19.35
CA PRO A 343 9.50 -10.33 18.09
C PRO A 343 8.30 -9.40 18.21
N THR A 344 8.03 -8.64 17.14
CA THR A 344 6.84 -7.80 17.00
C THR A 344 5.94 -8.35 15.89
N ILE A 345 5.63 -7.60 14.88
CA ILE A 345 4.97 -8.03 13.63
C ILE A 345 5.95 -7.91 12.47
N GLU A 346 5.65 -8.58 11.35
CA GLU A 346 6.56 -8.60 10.20
C GLU A 346 6.66 -7.24 9.49
N ASP A 347 5.55 -6.51 9.37
CA ASP A 347 5.49 -5.20 8.72
C ASP A 347 4.25 -4.41 9.17
N SER A 348 4.26 -3.09 8.96
CA SER A 348 3.07 -2.25 9.15
C SER A 348 2.01 -2.54 8.10
N THR A 349 0.78 -2.75 8.54
CA THR A 349 -0.35 -2.99 7.63
C THR A 349 -1.12 -1.71 7.32
N ARG A 350 -1.22 -0.79 8.29
CA ARG A 350 -2.02 0.44 8.14
C ARG A 350 -1.36 1.61 8.87
N ALA A 351 -0.29 2.15 8.27
CA ALA A 351 0.41 3.31 8.81
C ALA A 351 -0.41 4.59 8.66
N CYS A 352 -0.56 5.34 9.75
CA CYS A 352 -1.30 6.60 9.80
C CYS A 352 -0.40 7.69 10.38
N ILE A 353 -0.34 8.87 9.76
CA ILE A 353 0.32 10.05 10.35
C ILE A 353 -0.72 10.86 11.11
N SER A 354 -0.40 11.22 12.35
CA SER A 354 -1.22 12.12 13.15
C SER A 354 -1.15 13.55 12.61
N PRO A 355 -2.28 14.28 12.57
CA PRO A 355 -2.29 15.69 12.19
C PRO A 355 -1.36 16.51 13.07
N TYR A 356 -0.61 17.44 12.44
CA TYR A 356 0.35 18.29 13.13
C TYR A 356 0.49 19.66 12.44
N CYS A 357 0.69 20.71 13.23
CA CYS A 357 1.10 22.02 12.72
C CYS A 357 2.09 22.67 13.69
N SER A 358 3.25 23.07 13.18
CA SER A 358 4.35 23.63 13.97
C SER A 358 4.05 25.00 14.59
N SER A 359 3.06 25.75 14.08
CA SER A 359 2.79 27.12 14.48
C SER A 359 1.49 27.32 15.25
N ARG A 360 0.59 26.35 15.28
CA ARG A 360 -0.72 26.44 15.94
C ARG A 360 -1.33 25.07 16.21
N GLU A 361 -2.30 25.00 17.10
CA GLU A 361 -3.17 23.83 17.20
C GLU A 361 -4.10 23.72 15.99
N ILE A 362 -4.38 22.50 15.56
CA ILE A 362 -5.31 22.20 14.47
C ILE A 362 -6.71 22.11 15.09
N THR A 363 -7.53 23.13 14.81
CA THR A 363 -8.93 23.21 15.27
C THR A 363 -9.94 22.95 14.14
N SER A 364 -9.46 22.88 12.89
CA SER A 364 -10.29 22.66 11.71
C SER A 364 -10.37 21.18 11.36
N GLU A 365 -11.57 20.70 11.06
CA GLU A 365 -11.79 19.37 10.48
C GLU A 365 -11.21 19.24 9.04
N ASN A 366 -10.98 20.38 8.37
CA ASN A 366 -10.43 20.47 7.03
C ASN A 366 -9.05 21.14 7.07
N PHE A 367 -8.02 20.44 7.51
CA PHE A 367 -6.64 20.87 7.47
C PHE A 367 -5.87 20.00 6.47
N GLY A 368 -5.69 20.50 5.25
CA GLY A 368 -5.10 19.71 4.16
C GLY A 368 -4.18 20.55 3.27
N THR A 369 -4.04 20.14 2.01
CA THR A 369 -3.12 20.77 1.03
C THR A 369 -3.27 22.29 0.98
N LYS A 370 -4.50 22.83 0.98
CA LYS A 370 -4.75 24.27 0.87
C LYS A 370 -4.22 25.02 2.09
N GLU A 371 -4.54 24.55 3.29
CA GLU A 371 -4.12 25.17 4.54
C GLU A 371 -2.60 25.07 4.74
N LEU A 372 -1.96 24.00 4.25
CA LEU A 372 -0.51 23.83 4.26
C LEU A 372 0.17 24.81 3.26
N ILE A 373 -0.42 25.06 2.10
CA ILE A 373 0.06 26.08 1.15
C ILE A 373 -0.04 27.49 1.79
N GLU A 374 -1.12 27.77 2.48
CA GLU A 374 -1.31 29.04 3.22
C GLU A 374 -0.32 29.17 4.38
N LEU A 375 -0.01 28.10 5.10
CA LEU A 375 1.02 28.03 6.15
C LEU A 375 2.40 28.34 5.60
N CYS A 376 2.79 27.68 4.51
CA CYS A 376 4.10 27.83 3.87
C CYS A 376 4.27 29.17 3.14
N LYS A 377 3.19 29.82 2.74
CA LYS A 377 3.13 31.08 1.97
C LYS A 377 3.78 31.01 0.59
N THR A 378 5.03 30.55 0.48
CA THR A 378 5.78 30.45 -0.78
C THR A 378 6.53 29.14 -0.82
N GLY A 379 6.48 28.42 -1.96
CA GLY A 379 7.11 27.11 -2.10
C GLY A 379 6.69 26.36 -3.35
N ILE A 380 6.89 25.05 -3.33
CA ILE A 380 6.51 24.12 -4.38
C ILE A 380 5.51 23.11 -3.80
N LEU A 381 4.35 22.99 -4.46
CA LEU A 381 3.40 21.88 -4.26
C LEU A 381 3.83 20.70 -5.14
N VAL A 382 4.10 19.55 -4.54
CA VAL A 382 4.42 18.30 -5.23
C VAL A 382 3.13 17.48 -5.36
N THR A 383 2.74 17.21 -6.61
CA THR A 383 1.54 16.43 -6.96
C THR A 383 1.87 15.11 -7.63
N GLY A 384 3.15 14.85 -7.90
CA GLY A 384 3.64 13.62 -8.50
C GLY A 384 5.14 13.43 -8.28
N PHE A 385 5.57 12.18 -8.31
CA PHE A 385 6.98 11.77 -8.35
C PHE A 385 7.24 10.96 -9.61
N ASN A 386 8.17 11.44 -10.46
CA ASN A 386 8.48 10.86 -11.76
C ASN A 386 9.91 10.31 -11.82
N GLY A 387 10.17 9.24 -11.06
CA GLY A 387 11.46 8.57 -11.02
C GLY A 387 12.33 8.98 -9.83
N GLY A 388 13.58 8.55 -9.85
CA GLY A 388 14.55 8.73 -8.77
C GLY A 388 14.59 7.58 -7.78
N ASN A 389 15.58 7.63 -6.89
CA ASN A 389 15.89 6.56 -5.94
C ASN A 389 16.18 7.12 -4.55
N SER A 390 16.17 6.22 -3.57
CA SER A 390 16.69 6.45 -2.23
C SER A 390 17.68 5.36 -1.83
N ASN A 391 18.61 5.70 -0.97
CA ASN A 391 19.57 4.77 -0.39
C ASN A 391 19.07 4.34 0.99
N SER A 392 18.79 3.05 1.16
CA SER A 392 18.27 2.49 2.40
C SER A 392 19.26 2.57 3.56
N ALA A 393 20.58 2.48 3.28
CA ALA A 393 21.61 2.51 4.32
C ALA A 393 21.86 3.92 4.86
N THR A 394 21.81 4.96 3.99
CA THR A 394 22.14 6.34 4.38
C THR A 394 20.91 7.23 4.56
N GLY A 395 19.78 6.88 3.94
CA GLY A 395 18.58 7.70 3.92
C GLY A 395 18.60 8.83 2.88
N ASP A 396 19.61 8.90 2.03
CA ASP A 396 19.70 9.90 0.98
C ASP A 396 18.70 9.58 -0.14
N PHE A 397 18.11 10.62 -0.73
CA PHE A 397 17.18 10.47 -1.82
C PHE A 397 17.36 11.54 -2.90
N SER A 398 16.91 11.19 -4.10
CA SER A 398 16.79 12.10 -5.25
C SER A 398 15.56 11.69 -6.05
N TYR A 399 14.54 12.55 -6.12
CA TYR A 399 13.28 12.28 -6.81
C TYR A 399 12.95 13.39 -7.80
N GLY A 400 12.65 13.01 -9.04
CA GLY A 400 11.98 13.90 -9.98
C GLY A 400 10.55 14.19 -9.50
N ILE A 401 10.10 15.45 -9.66
CA ILE A 401 8.78 15.87 -9.21
C ILE A 401 7.96 16.50 -10.32
N GLU A 402 6.65 16.36 -10.17
CA GLU A 402 5.62 17.14 -10.84
C GLU A 402 4.89 18.01 -9.81
N GLY A 403 4.48 19.19 -10.20
CA GLY A 403 3.77 20.05 -9.26
C GLY A 403 3.67 21.50 -9.69
N PHE A 404 3.47 22.37 -8.71
CA PHE A 404 3.14 23.78 -8.94
C PHE A 404 3.94 24.69 -8.01
N ALA A 405 4.44 25.80 -8.54
CA ALA A 405 4.94 26.86 -7.69
C ALA A 405 3.75 27.61 -7.05
N PHE A 406 3.89 27.96 -5.77
CA PHE A 406 2.91 28.82 -5.09
C PHE A 406 3.60 30.01 -4.40
N LYS A 407 2.88 31.13 -4.31
CA LYS A 407 3.33 32.36 -3.66
C LYS A 407 2.17 33.04 -2.98
N ASN A 408 2.40 33.58 -1.78
CA ASN A 408 1.37 34.24 -0.96
C ASN A 408 0.16 33.30 -0.72
N GLY A 409 0.40 31.98 -0.53
CA GLY A 409 -0.66 31.03 -0.30
C GLY A 409 -1.50 30.65 -1.53
N LYS A 410 -1.07 30.99 -2.74
CA LYS A 410 -1.80 30.73 -4.00
C LYS A 410 -0.91 30.04 -5.03
N ILE A 411 -1.44 29.03 -5.71
CA ILE A 411 -0.78 28.40 -6.86
C ILE A 411 -0.61 29.44 -7.97
N ILE A 412 0.58 29.45 -8.60
CA ILE A 412 0.94 30.40 -9.65
C ILE A 412 1.03 29.73 -11.01
N ASN A 413 1.84 28.68 -11.12
CA ASN A 413 2.07 27.97 -12.38
C ASN A 413 2.62 26.56 -12.13
N PRO A 414 2.40 25.61 -13.06
CA PRO A 414 3.06 24.32 -13.01
C PRO A 414 4.58 24.47 -13.22
N VAL A 415 5.34 23.60 -12.56
CA VAL A 415 6.81 23.53 -12.70
C VAL A 415 7.21 22.36 -13.59
N LYS A 416 8.39 22.44 -14.21
CA LYS A 416 8.88 21.40 -15.12
C LYS A 416 10.33 21.05 -14.82
N GLY A 417 10.62 19.74 -14.80
CA GLY A 417 11.99 19.22 -14.75
C GLY A 417 12.68 19.46 -13.42
N MET A 418 11.96 19.58 -12.33
CA MET A 418 12.54 19.76 -10.99
C MET A 418 12.82 18.42 -10.32
N VAL A 419 13.87 18.39 -9.53
CA VAL A 419 14.29 17.26 -8.72
C VAL A 419 14.43 17.75 -7.27
N ILE A 420 13.91 16.99 -6.33
CA ILE A 420 14.22 17.17 -4.90
C ILE A 420 15.34 16.23 -4.49
N THR A 421 16.27 16.73 -3.69
CA THR A 421 17.37 15.95 -3.11
C THR A 421 17.45 16.19 -1.62
N GLY A 422 17.88 15.19 -0.89
CA GLY A 422 18.04 15.32 0.55
C GLY A 422 18.29 14.02 1.25
N ASN A 423 18.13 14.05 2.56
CA ASN A 423 18.21 12.90 3.45
C ASN A 423 16.92 12.83 4.27
N PHE A 424 16.35 11.63 4.44
CA PHE A 424 15.07 11.46 5.13
C PHE A 424 15.09 11.96 6.57
N ILE A 425 16.16 11.72 7.33
CA ILE A 425 16.23 12.24 8.71
C ILE A 425 16.17 13.76 8.70
N THR A 426 16.96 14.40 7.84
CA THR A 426 16.96 15.87 7.71
C THR A 426 15.61 16.41 7.24
N LEU A 427 14.98 15.75 6.25
CA LEU A 427 13.66 16.16 5.73
C LEU A 427 12.60 16.14 6.82
N TRP A 428 12.47 15.01 7.53
CA TRP A 428 11.44 14.83 8.54
C TRP A 428 11.66 15.70 9.79
N ASN A 429 12.89 16.12 10.05
CA ASN A 429 13.19 17.12 11.09
C ASN A 429 12.75 18.54 10.69
N LYS A 430 12.41 18.76 9.41
CA LYS A 430 11.89 20.04 8.88
C LYS A 430 10.38 20.02 8.64
N LEU A 431 9.65 19.06 9.23
CA LEU A 431 8.19 18.98 9.13
C LEU A 431 7.53 20.23 9.72
N LEU A 432 6.81 20.97 8.88
CA LEU A 432 6.01 22.14 9.26
C LEU A 432 4.56 21.79 9.57
N GLY A 433 4.03 20.77 8.90
CA GLY A 433 2.66 20.33 9.11
C GLY A 433 2.34 19.03 8.43
N ALA A 434 1.38 18.32 9.01
CA ALA A 434 0.71 17.14 8.46
C ALA A 434 -0.79 17.39 8.53
N GLY A 435 -1.49 17.19 7.42
CA GLY A 435 -2.94 17.40 7.33
C GLY A 435 -3.77 16.36 8.07
N ASN A 436 -5.08 16.47 7.91
CA ASN A 436 -6.06 15.46 8.31
C ASN A 436 -6.88 14.95 7.10
N ASP A 437 -6.35 15.16 5.90
CA ASP A 437 -6.94 14.89 4.61
C ASP A 437 -6.47 13.58 3.97
N ALA A 438 -5.99 12.61 4.76
CA ALA A 438 -5.57 11.31 4.26
C ALA A 438 -6.71 10.59 3.50
N ARG A 439 -6.39 10.01 2.35
CA ARG A 439 -7.39 9.33 1.51
C ARG A 439 -7.74 7.95 2.09
N LYS A 440 -9.02 7.70 2.30
CA LYS A 440 -9.54 6.45 2.87
C LYS A 440 -9.28 5.23 2.00
N CYS A 441 -9.09 5.43 0.70
CA CYS A 441 -8.79 4.39 -0.28
C CYS A 441 -7.36 3.81 -0.20
N MET A 442 -6.53 4.29 0.71
CA MET A 442 -5.14 3.84 0.85
C MET A 442 -4.95 3.10 2.19
N SER A 443 -4.19 2.01 2.16
CA SER A 443 -3.77 1.33 3.40
C SER A 443 -2.85 2.22 4.24
N LYS A 444 -1.94 2.96 3.60
CA LYS A 444 -1.15 3.99 4.27
C LYS A 444 -1.94 5.30 4.30
N GLN A 445 -2.45 5.67 5.46
CA GLN A 445 -3.25 6.87 5.72
C GLN A 445 -2.34 8.09 5.91
N ILE A 446 -1.69 8.51 4.83
CA ILE A 446 -0.75 9.61 4.85
C ILE A 446 -1.46 10.86 4.32
N PRO A 447 -1.62 11.90 5.16
CA PRO A 447 -2.21 13.16 4.74
C PRO A 447 -1.24 13.99 3.90
N SER A 448 -1.70 15.14 3.42
CA SER A 448 -0.82 16.15 2.86
C SER A 448 0.22 16.59 3.89
N LEU A 449 1.46 16.81 3.43
CA LEU A 449 2.62 17.11 4.28
C LEU A 449 3.27 18.43 3.85
N ALA A 450 3.81 19.17 4.81
CA ALA A 450 4.59 20.38 4.53
C ALA A 450 5.97 20.34 5.21
N PHE A 451 7.00 20.72 4.47
CA PHE A 451 8.39 20.73 4.94
C PHE A 451 9.05 22.09 4.64
N ALA A 452 9.95 22.53 5.53
CA ALA A 452 10.74 23.75 5.33
C ALA A 452 12.03 23.44 4.54
N ASP A 453 12.51 24.43 3.79
CA ASP A 453 13.85 24.49 3.21
C ASP A 453 14.33 23.20 2.54
N VAL A 454 13.52 22.62 1.66
CA VAL A 454 13.87 21.45 0.84
C VAL A 454 14.70 21.91 -0.36
N ASP A 455 15.74 21.12 -0.69
CA ASP A 455 16.63 21.42 -1.81
C ASP A 455 15.97 20.96 -3.13
N PHE A 456 15.76 21.92 -4.03
CA PHE A 456 15.26 21.69 -5.39
C PHE A 456 16.35 22.06 -6.40
N SER A 457 16.59 21.18 -7.36
CA SER A 457 17.36 21.43 -8.58
C SER A 457 16.48 21.40 -9.81
N ALA A 458 16.89 22.10 -10.89
CA ALA A 458 16.13 22.26 -12.13
C ALA A 458 17.00 21.98 -13.36
#